data_49b7ec1eda7181971b4966d9af3a1e72
#
_entry.id   49b7ec1eda7181971b4966d9af3a1e72
#
_cell.length_a   1.000
_cell.length_b   1.000
_cell.length_c   1.000
_cell.angle_alpha   90.00
_cell.angle_beta   90.00
_cell.angle_gamma   90.00
#
_symmetry.space_group_name_H-M   'P 1'
#
loop_
_entity.id
_entity.type
_entity.pdbx_description
1 polymer ?
#
loop_
_entity_poly.entity_id
_entity_poly.type
_entity_poly.pdbx_seq_one_letter_code
_entity_poly.pdbx_strand_id
1 'polypeptide(L)'
;MIIDTHVHIGTGLGFHMTEEDVIYSINKYNIDYALVSNTEAASHDHQRKLIPCELQKTQLQCLERAVGFARENKGRIGIMHWVKPMEDITPELRNMIENNLDIIKALKFHPYHASCSFTSEESKKYIHLAEEYNLPVVSHTGTGYDDNPMRLFEMAKRYPRTNFVMVHLGLGSDNKEAIDLCAKAQNLYGDTTWVSTASALEFINKCGDDRLLFGSDSPIDGKDTYLNNGRGDRSLYQEYFNEFREVVSAETYEKIMWRNASELFNISLK
;
A
#
# COMPACT_ATOMS: atom_id res chain seq x y z
N MET A 1 5.29 -18.56 -3.64
CA MET A 1 5.79 -17.19 -3.82
C MET A 1 4.95 -16.25 -2.97
N ILE A 2 5.53 -15.11 -2.54
CA ILE A 2 4.84 -14.08 -1.75
C ILE A 2 5.27 -12.71 -2.29
N ILE A 3 4.30 -11.88 -2.65
CA ILE A 3 4.48 -10.45 -2.93
C ILE A 3 3.81 -9.68 -1.80
N ASP A 4 4.59 -8.93 -1.03
CA ASP A 4 4.03 -8.00 -0.05
C ASP A 4 3.78 -6.65 -0.71
N THR A 5 2.51 -6.29 -0.84
CA THR A 5 2.10 -5.06 -1.54
C THR A 5 2.10 -3.83 -0.64
N HIS A 6 2.47 -3.95 0.63
CA HIS A 6 2.42 -2.82 1.55
C HIS A 6 3.58 -2.85 2.55
N VAL A 7 4.70 -2.27 2.13
CA VAL A 7 5.94 -2.19 2.91
C VAL A 7 6.39 -0.73 2.99
N HIS A 8 7.06 -0.37 4.07
CA HIS A 8 7.51 0.99 4.31
C HIS A 8 9.01 1.09 4.51
N ILE A 9 9.57 2.23 4.10
CA ILE A 9 10.87 2.73 4.52
C ILE A 9 10.69 4.15 5.07
N GLY A 10 11.65 4.64 5.82
CA GLY A 10 11.70 6.01 6.29
C GLY A 10 11.78 6.14 7.81
N THR A 11 12.25 7.32 8.24
CA THR A 11 12.34 7.72 9.63
C THR A 11 11.39 8.89 9.85
N GLY A 12 10.14 8.62 10.14
CA GLY A 12 9.13 9.64 10.33
C GLY A 12 7.96 9.11 11.15
N LEU A 13 7.10 9.99 11.62
CA LEU A 13 5.92 9.62 12.37
C LEU A 13 6.21 8.78 13.65
N GLY A 14 7.42 8.90 14.22
CA GLY A 14 7.84 8.09 15.37
C GLY A 14 8.30 6.68 15.03
N PHE A 15 8.30 6.31 13.74
CA PHE A 15 8.84 5.04 13.25
C PHE A 15 10.27 5.19 12.76
N HIS A 16 11.01 4.10 12.82
CA HIS A 16 12.35 3.98 12.26
C HIS A 16 12.42 2.70 11.43
N MET A 17 12.04 2.82 10.16
CA MET A 17 11.95 1.71 9.22
C MET A 17 13.07 1.85 8.20
N THR A 18 14.16 1.12 8.43
CA THR A 18 15.35 1.19 7.56
C THR A 18 15.21 0.25 6.36
N GLU A 19 15.94 0.54 5.30
CA GLU A 19 16.07 -0.34 4.15
C GLU A 19 16.68 -1.70 4.56
N GLU A 20 17.59 -1.68 5.55
CA GLU A 20 18.22 -2.89 6.12
C GLU A 20 17.19 -3.77 6.83
N ASP A 21 16.25 -3.16 7.59
CA ASP A 21 15.17 -3.90 8.25
C ASP A 21 14.24 -4.56 7.22
N VAL A 22 13.92 -3.87 6.12
CA VAL A 22 13.12 -4.44 5.03
C VAL A 22 13.86 -5.63 4.40
N ILE A 23 15.14 -5.48 4.06
CA ILE A 23 15.94 -6.58 3.46
C ILE A 23 16.08 -7.75 4.42
N TYR A 24 16.31 -7.49 5.71
CA TYR A 24 16.32 -8.53 6.73
C TYR A 24 14.99 -9.30 6.76
N SER A 25 13.86 -8.58 6.81
CA SER A 25 12.53 -9.17 6.90
C SER A 25 12.19 -10.01 5.69
N ILE A 26 12.37 -9.48 4.46
CA ILE A 26 12.05 -10.22 3.24
C ILE A 26 12.94 -11.45 3.04
N ASN A 27 14.21 -11.41 3.49
CA ASN A 27 15.10 -12.56 3.45
C ASN A 27 14.70 -13.63 4.47
N LYS A 28 14.46 -13.22 5.71
CA LYS A 28 14.14 -14.14 6.82
C LYS A 28 12.82 -14.87 6.62
N TYR A 29 11.82 -14.18 6.08
CA TYR A 29 10.45 -14.69 5.95
C TYR A 29 10.09 -15.15 4.53
N ASN A 30 11.09 -15.23 3.64
CA ASN A 30 10.93 -15.70 2.26
C ASN A 30 9.88 -14.91 1.47
N ILE A 31 9.90 -13.58 1.60
CA ILE A 31 9.10 -12.67 0.77
C ILE A 31 9.87 -12.48 -0.55
N ASP A 32 9.26 -12.86 -1.66
CA ASP A 32 9.92 -12.83 -2.97
C ASP A 32 10.03 -11.40 -3.53
N TYR A 33 9.02 -10.57 -3.27
CA TYR A 33 8.97 -9.19 -3.74
C TYR A 33 8.22 -8.28 -2.75
N ALA A 34 8.66 -7.05 -2.59
CA ALA A 34 8.01 -6.06 -1.74
C ALA A 34 7.76 -4.74 -2.50
N LEU A 35 6.57 -4.17 -2.34
CA LEU A 35 6.25 -2.82 -2.80
C LEU A 35 6.42 -1.84 -1.65
N VAL A 36 7.42 -0.97 -1.77
CA VAL A 36 7.78 -0.02 -0.70
C VAL A 36 7.21 1.37 -0.95
N SER A 37 6.82 2.05 0.13
CA SER A 37 6.53 3.48 0.14
C SER A 37 7.28 4.18 1.26
N ASN A 38 7.72 5.43 1.03
CA ASN A 38 8.52 6.18 1.97
C ASN A 38 7.65 7.06 2.88
N THR A 39 7.57 6.72 4.18
CA THR A 39 6.76 7.43 5.17
C THR A 39 7.20 8.87 5.45
N GLU A 40 8.42 9.25 5.07
CA GLU A 40 8.91 10.62 5.20
C GLU A 40 8.13 11.62 4.31
N ALA A 41 7.32 11.11 3.38
CA ALA A 41 6.39 11.92 2.58
C ALA A 41 5.16 12.41 3.39
N ALA A 42 4.93 11.94 4.60
CA ALA A 42 3.86 12.45 5.47
C ALA A 42 4.03 13.95 5.72
N SER A 43 2.92 14.70 5.64
CA SER A 43 2.88 16.13 5.95
C SER A 43 2.37 16.42 7.36
N HIS A 44 1.61 15.49 7.94
CA HIS A 44 1.00 15.61 9.26
C HIS A 44 1.32 14.39 10.11
N ASP A 45 1.47 14.59 11.41
CA ASP A 45 1.71 13.53 12.38
C ASP A 45 0.44 12.71 12.71
N HIS A 46 0.55 11.77 13.66
CA HIS A 46 -0.57 10.92 14.11
C HIS A 46 -1.69 11.72 14.83
N GLN A 47 -1.44 12.95 15.22
CA GLN A 47 -2.41 13.86 15.82
C GLN A 47 -2.96 14.86 14.78
N ARG A 48 -2.63 14.67 13.50
CA ARG A 48 -2.97 15.57 12.39
C ARG A 48 -2.40 16.98 12.54
N LYS A 49 -1.32 17.15 13.28
CA LYS A 49 -0.58 18.39 13.32
C LYS A 49 0.40 18.42 12.15
N LEU A 50 0.51 19.60 11.52
CA LEU A 50 1.48 19.80 10.45
C LEU A 50 2.89 19.58 11.00
N ILE A 51 3.66 18.72 10.35
CA ILE A 51 5.08 18.52 10.64
C ILE A 51 5.82 19.81 10.31
N PRO A 52 6.72 20.31 11.19
CA PRO A 52 7.50 21.53 10.92
C PRO A 52 8.19 21.46 9.55
N CYS A 53 8.16 22.57 8.80
CA CYS A 53 8.67 22.62 7.41
C CYS A 53 10.13 22.16 7.29
N GLU A 54 10.96 22.45 8.30
CA GLU A 54 12.36 22.07 8.36
C GLU A 54 12.59 20.56 8.53
N LEU A 55 11.55 19.82 8.94
CA LEU A 55 11.58 18.36 9.08
C LEU A 55 10.87 17.64 7.92
N GLN A 56 10.15 18.37 7.09
CA GLN A 56 9.46 17.80 5.94
C GLN A 56 10.44 17.52 4.79
N LYS A 57 10.22 16.41 4.11
CA LYS A 57 10.84 16.14 2.80
C LYS A 57 9.80 16.36 1.69
N THR A 58 10.28 16.79 0.53
CA THR A 58 9.43 16.83 -0.66
C THR A 58 9.13 15.42 -1.14
N GLN A 59 8.01 15.24 -1.86
CA GLN A 59 7.71 13.94 -2.46
C GLN A 59 8.80 13.47 -3.44
N LEU A 60 9.50 14.41 -4.12
CA LEU A 60 10.63 14.08 -5.00
C LEU A 60 11.79 13.49 -4.21
N GLN A 61 12.21 14.11 -3.10
CA GLN A 61 13.28 13.58 -2.24
C GLN A 61 12.93 12.18 -1.68
N CYS A 62 11.66 11.98 -1.30
CA CYS A 62 11.20 10.68 -0.83
C CYS A 62 11.21 9.63 -1.95
N LEU A 63 10.85 10.01 -3.17
CA LEU A 63 10.91 9.14 -4.34
C LEU A 63 12.35 8.80 -4.73
N GLU A 64 13.26 9.78 -4.74
CA GLU A 64 14.70 9.58 -5.01
C GLU A 64 15.31 8.51 -4.09
N ARG A 65 15.01 8.58 -2.78
CA ARG A 65 15.44 7.58 -1.81
C ARG A 65 14.90 6.18 -2.14
N ALA A 66 13.60 6.08 -2.41
CA ALA A 66 12.96 4.81 -2.76
C ALA A 66 13.52 4.23 -4.07
N VAL A 67 13.79 5.08 -5.08
CA VAL A 67 14.42 4.68 -6.35
C VAL A 67 15.81 4.11 -6.11
N GLY A 68 16.63 4.78 -5.30
CA GLY A 68 17.96 4.28 -4.92
C GLY A 68 17.87 2.88 -4.33
N PHE A 69 17.02 2.71 -3.32
CA PHE A 69 16.80 1.41 -2.66
C PHE A 69 16.32 0.31 -3.63
N ALA A 70 15.34 0.61 -4.48
CA ALA A 70 14.83 -0.38 -5.44
C ALA A 70 15.88 -0.75 -6.50
N ARG A 71 16.69 0.21 -6.96
CA ARG A 71 17.77 -0.04 -7.94
C ARG A 71 18.89 -0.91 -7.37
N GLU A 72 19.23 -0.75 -6.09
CA GLU A 72 20.20 -1.61 -5.39
C GLU A 72 19.68 -3.03 -5.17
N ASN A 73 18.33 -3.19 -5.09
CA ASN A 73 17.67 -4.48 -4.82
C ASN A 73 16.80 -4.93 -6.02
N LYS A 74 17.34 -4.81 -7.21
CA LYS A 74 16.65 -5.07 -8.47
C LYS A 74 16.02 -6.46 -8.52
N GLY A 75 14.73 -6.48 -8.88
CA GLY A 75 13.94 -7.72 -9.01
C GLY A 75 13.32 -8.20 -7.69
N ARG A 76 13.52 -7.48 -6.57
CA ARG A 76 12.92 -7.79 -5.27
C ARG A 76 12.14 -6.64 -4.65
N ILE A 77 12.45 -5.40 -5.06
CA ILE A 77 11.80 -4.19 -4.54
C ILE A 77 11.20 -3.40 -5.70
N GLY A 78 9.93 -3.07 -5.57
CA GLY A 78 9.23 -2.06 -6.37
C GLY A 78 8.75 -0.91 -5.49
N ILE A 79 8.23 0.13 -6.11
CA ILE A 79 7.89 1.38 -5.45
C ILE A 79 6.40 1.67 -5.61
N MET A 80 5.74 1.99 -4.52
CA MET A 80 4.51 2.78 -4.50
C MET A 80 4.89 4.21 -4.12
N HIS A 81 4.92 5.10 -5.11
CA HIS A 81 5.27 6.49 -4.86
C HIS A 81 4.23 7.15 -3.95
N TRP A 82 4.62 7.51 -2.72
CA TRP A 82 3.76 8.22 -1.79
C TRP A 82 3.63 9.67 -2.22
N VAL A 83 2.46 10.03 -2.74
CA VAL A 83 2.18 11.37 -3.24
C VAL A 83 1.84 12.35 -2.10
N LYS A 84 2.21 13.61 -2.28
CA LYS A 84 1.81 14.71 -1.40
C LYS A 84 0.82 15.60 -2.18
N PRO A 85 -0.50 15.42 -1.98
CA PRO A 85 -1.51 16.11 -2.81
C PRO A 85 -1.38 17.63 -2.82
N MET A 86 -0.87 18.22 -1.75
CA MET A 86 -0.68 19.67 -1.64
C MET A 86 0.58 20.19 -2.35
N GLU A 87 1.49 19.31 -2.79
CA GLU A 87 2.65 19.69 -3.61
C GLU A 87 2.29 19.66 -5.10
N ASP A 88 3.00 20.44 -5.92
CA ASP A 88 2.82 20.42 -7.35
C ASP A 88 3.51 19.21 -8.00
N ILE A 89 2.97 18.79 -9.13
CA ILE A 89 3.61 17.81 -10.02
C ILE A 89 4.62 18.56 -10.90
N THR A 90 5.85 18.67 -10.40
CA THR A 90 6.90 19.39 -11.10
C THR A 90 7.44 18.60 -12.30
N PRO A 91 8.11 19.26 -13.29
CA PRO A 91 8.78 18.55 -14.38
C PRO A 91 9.80 17.53 -13.88
N GLU A 92 10.54 17.83 -12.80
CA GLU A 92 11.54 16.95 -12.20
C GLU A 92 10.88 15.68 -11.63
N LEU A 93 9.73 15.83 -10.95
CA LEU A 93 8.96 14.69 -10.45
C LEU A 93 8.46 13.81 -11.62
N ARG A 94 7.92 14.44 -12.67
CA ARG A 94 7.49 13.69 -13.87
C ARG A 94 8.64 12.91 -14.49
N ASN A 95 9.77 13.57 -14.72
CA ASN A 95 10.96 12.93 -15.26
C ASN A 95 11.46 11.76 -14.37
N MET A 96 11.40 11.94 -13.05
CA MET A 96 11.76 10.86 -12.12
C MET A 96 10.82 9.66 -12.25
N ILE A 97 9.51 9.88 -12.38
CA ILE A 97 8.54 8.81 -12.59
C ILE A 97 8.76 8.13 -13.95
N GLU A 98 8.83 8.89 -15.04
CA GLU A 98 8.98 8.38 -16.40
C GLU A 98 10.24 7.51 -16.57
N ASN A 99 11.36 7.95 -16.01
CA ASN A 99 12.63 7.21 -16.08
C ASN A 99 12.68 5.96 -15.19
N ASN A 100 11.65 5.73 -14.35
CA ASN A 100 11.62 4.65 -13.38
C ASN A 100 10.30 3.83 -13.40
N LEU A 101 9.52 3.89 -14.48
CA LEU A 101 8.26 3.13 -14.63
C LEU A 101 8.45 1.61 -14.55
N ASP A 102 9.66 1.12 -14.79
CA ASP A 102 10.00 -0.29 -14.63
C ASP A 102 9.94 -0.75 -13.14
N ILE A 103 10.20 0.14 -12.19
CA ILE A 103 10.19 -0.13 -10.74
C ILE A 103 9.09 0.61 -9.98
N ILE A 104 8.55 1.72 -10.50
CA ILE A 104 7.38 2.39 -9.91
C ILE A 104 6.13 1.64 -10.37
N LYS A 105 5.40 1.09 -9.41
CA LYS A 105 4.29 0.17 -9.64
C LYS A 105 2.93 0.75 -9.29
N ALA A 106 2.88 1.81 -8.50
CA ALA A 106 1.65 2.48 -8.09
C ALA A 106 1.92 3.90 -7.58
N LEU A 107 0.84 4.70 -7.50
CA LEU A 107 0.81 5.92 -6.70
C LEU A 107 0.10 5.62 -5.36
N LYS A 108 0.78 5.92 -4.25
CA LYS A 108 0.27 5.71 -2.88
C LYS A 108 -0.24 7.00 -2.29
N PHE A 109 -1.48 6.97 -1.81
CA PHE A 109 -2.13 8.05 -1.08
C PHE A 109 -2.26 7.70 0.41
N HIS A 110 -2.14 8.72 1.24
CA HIS A 110 -2.43 8.61 2.66
C HIS A 110 -3.21 9.85 3.12
N PRO A 111 -4.53 9.89 2.90
CA PRO A 111 -5.35 11.08 3.15
C PRO A 111 -5.27 11.59 4.59
N TYR A 112 -5.14 10.68 5.57
CA TYR A 112 -4.96 11.05 6.98
C TYR A 112 -3.69 11.87 7.21
N HIS A 113 -2.53 11.39 6.76
CA HIS A 113 -1.23 12.07 6.93
C HIS A 113 -0.99 13.22 5.94
N ALA A 114 -1.78 13.31 4.88
CA ALA A 114 -1.83 14.47 4.00
C ALA A 114 -2.78 15.56 4.55
N SER A 115 -3.68 15.22 5.47
CA SER A 115 -4.83 16.06 5.87
C SER A 115 -5.60 16.59 4.65
N CYS A 116 -5.79 15.73 3.67
CA CYS A 116 -6.37 16.06 2.37
C CYS A 116 -7.29 14.92 1.92
N SER A 117 -8.56 15.24 1.70
CA SER A 117 -9.55 14.25 1.28
C SER A 117 -9.15 13.60 -0.04
N PHE A 118 -9.35 12.28 -0.14
CA PHE A 118 -9.11 11.55 -1.38
C PHE A 118 -9.94 12.07 -2.56
N THR A 119 -11.08 12.71 -2.30
CA THR A 119 -11.97 13.29 -3.33
C THR A 119 -11.66 14.75 -3.69
N SER A 120 -10.64 15.37 -3.08
CA SER A 120 -10.24 16.76 -3.36
C SER A 120 -9.66 16.95 -4.76
N GLU A 121 -9.61 18.17 -5.25
CA GLU A 121 -8.98 18.49 -6.55
C GLU A 121 -7.46 18.24 -6.50
N GLU A 122 -6.84 18.46 -5.35
CA GLU A 122 -5.43 18.18 -5.10
C GLU A 122 -5.12 16.68 -5.24
N SER A 123 -6.01 15.80 -4.78
CA SER A 123 -5.87 14.36 -4.96
C SER A 123 -6.14 13.93 -6.39
N LYS A 124 -7.14 14.52 -7.06
CA LYS A 124 -7.52 14.17 -8.43
C LYS A 124 -6.40 14.40 -9.45
N LYS A 125 -5.57 15.44 -9.29
CA LYS A 125 -4.44 15.67 -10.20
C LYS A 125 -3.47 14.48 -10.22
N TYR A 126 -3.28 13.79 -9.10
CA TYR A 126 -2.45 12.58 -9.04
C TYR A 126 -3.17 11.32 -9.54
N ILE A 127 -4.51 11.27 -9.45
CA ILE A 127 -5.26 10.20 -10.10
C ILE A 127 -5.14 10.32 -11.63
N HIS A 128 -5.20 11.55 -12.17
CA HIS A 128 -4.93 11.77 -13.59
C HIS A 128 -3.49 11.40 -13.98
N LEU A 129 -2.51 11.68 -13.12
CA LEU A 129 -1.14 11.22 -13.34
C LEU A 129 -1.04 9.69 -13.35
N ALA A 130 -1.78 9.01 -12.47
CA ALA A 130 -1.86 7.54 -12.47
C ALA A 130 -2.48 7.00 -13.76
N GLU A 131 -3.55 7.62 -14.26
CA GLU A 131 -4.16 7.26 -15.56
C GLU A 131 -3.18 7.46 -16.72
N GLU A 132 -2.42 8.57 -16.72
CA GLU A 132 -1.44 8.90 -17.76
C GLU A 132 -0.37 7.82 -17.89
N TYR A 133 0.12 7.28 -16.77
CA TYR A 133 1.15 6.24 -16.73
C TYR A 133 0.61 4.82 -16.56
N ASN A 134 -0.72 4.65 -16.61
CA ASN A 134 -1.38 3.35 -16.38
C ASN A 134 -0.94 2.68 -15.08
N LEU A 135 -0.83 3.46 -14.00
CA LEU A 135 -0.46 3.01 -12.68
C LEU A 135 -1.72 2.80 -11.80
N PRO A 136 -1.79 1.72 -11.02
CA PRO A 136 -2.80 1.60 -9.97
C PRO A 136 -2.65 2.70 -8.91
N VAL A 137 -3.75 3.02 -8.27
CA VAL A 137 -3.82 3.94 -7.12
C VAL A 137 -4.02 3.14 -5.84
N VAL A 138 -3.13 3.30 -4.88
CA VAL A 138 -3.17 2.61 -3.58
C VAL A 138 -3.45 3.65 -2.51
N SER A 139 -4.48 3.48 -1.68
CA SER A 139 -4.82 4.45 -0.65
C SER A 139 -5.01 3.82 0.71
N HIS A 140 -4.35 4.40 1.71
CA HIS A 140 -4.73 4.17 3.10
C HIS A 140 -6.22 4.49 3.29
N THR A 141 -6.93 3.62 4.00
CA THR A 141 -8.31 3.84 4.42
C THR A 141 -8.48 3.58 5.91
N GLY A 142 -9.31 4.39 6.54
CA GLY A 142 -9.57 4.34 7.98
C GLY A 142 -10.96 4.85 8.33
N THR A 143 -11.18 5.17 9.60
CA THR A 143 -12.47 5.67 10.11
C THR A 143 -12.58 7.18 10.09
N GLY A 144 -11.56 7.89 9.59
CA GLY A 144 -11.55 9.35 9.51
C GLY A 144 -12.41 9.89 8.36
N TYR A 145 -12.60 11.20 8.32
CA TYR A 145 -13.37 11.85 7.25
C TYR A 145 -12.63 11.78 5.89
N ASP A 146 -11.32 12.07 5.89
CA ASP A 146 -10.54 12.19 4.65
C ASP A 146 -10.19 10.83 4.05
N ASP A 147 -10.00 9.81 4.89
CA ASP A 147 -9.56 8.46 4.55
C ASP A 147 -10.68 7.40 4.63
N ASN A 148 -11.95 7.84 4.74
CA ASN A 148 -13.08 6.92 4.77
C ASN A 148 -13.16 6.09 3.48
N PRO A 149 -13.41 4.77 3.56
CA PRO A 149 -13.55 3.86 2.41
C PRO A 149 -14.50 4.37 1.32
N MET A 150 -15.60 5.06 1.70
CA MET A 150 -16.55 5.64 0.75
C MET A 150 -15.88 6.64 -0.20
N ARG A 151 -14.89 7.43 0.27
CA ARG A 151 -14.17 8.40 -0.58
C ARG A 151 -13.39 7.71 -1.70
N LEU A 152 -12.75 6.61 -1.37
CA LEU A 152 -12.03 5.81 -2.38
C LEU A 152 -13.00 5.16 -3.38
N PHE A 153 -14.10 4.63 -2.89
CA PHE A 153 -15.17 4.06 -3.74
C PHE A 153 -15.76 5.10 -4.70
N GLU A 154 -16.04 6.32 -4.24
CA GLU A 154 -16.51 7.42 -5.11
C GLU A 154 -15.53 7.67 -6.26
N MET A 155 -14.23 7.65 -5.98
CA MET A 155 -13.20 7.85 -7.01
C MET A 155 -13.06 6.63 -7.92
N ALA A 156 -13.15 5.41 -7.41
CA ALA A 156 -13.15 4.20 -8.23
C ALA A 156 -14.31 4.20 -9.24
N LYS A 157 -15.49 4.65 -8.83
CA LYS A 157 -16.63 4.83 -9.75
C LYS A 157 -16.42 5.94 -10.79
N ARG A 158 -15.75 7.03 -10.39
CA ARG A 158 -15.49 8.16 -11.27
C ARG A 158 -14.40 7.88 -12.31
N TYR A 159 -13.43 7.03 -11.95
CA TYR A 159 -12.29 6.66 -12.80
C TYR A 159 -12.29 5.14 -13.09
N PRO A 160 -13.25 4.65 -13.91
CA PRO A 160 -13.46 3.21 -14.10
C PRO A 160 -12.32 2.49 -14.84
N ARG A 161 -11.37 3.21 -15.43
CA ARG A 161 -10.19 2.64 -16.10
C ARG A 161 -8.98 2.52 -15.18
N THR A 162 -9.00 3.16 -14.03
CA THR A 162 -7.95 3.09 -13.01
C THR A 162 -8.31 2.04 -11.98
N ASN A 163 -7.38 1.17 -11.63
CA ASN A 163 -7.53 0.25 -10.53
C ASN A 163 -7.15 0.94 -9.20
N PHE A 164 -7.96 0.71 -8.17
CA PHE A 164 -7.77 1.26 -6.84
C PHE A 164 -7.58 0.15 -5.83
N VAL A 165 -6.67 0.33 -4.87
CA VAL A 165 -6.47 -0.60 -3.75
C VAL A 165 -6.87 0.09 -2.45
N MET A 166 -7.84 -0.48 -1.77
CA MET A 166 -8.34 -0.07 -0.46
C MET A 166 -7.49 -0.72 0.63
N VAL A 167 -6.46 -0.02 1.06
CA VAL A 167 -5.54 -0.51 2.09
C VAL A 167 -6.24 -0.57 3.44
N HIS A 168 -6.00 -1.62 4.20
CA HIS A 168 -6.59 -1.95 5.51
C HIS A 168 -8.09 -2.27 5.51
N LEU A 169 -8.80 -2.12 4.39
CA LEU A 169 -10.27 -2.23 4.35
C LEU A 169 -10.96 -1.41 5.46
N GLY A 170 -10.47 -0.16 5.67
CA GLY A 170 -10.97 0.72 6.71
C GLY A 170 -10.36 0.43 8.09
N LEU A 171 -9.10 0.80 8.31
CA LEU A 171 -8.38 0.62 9.58
C LEU A 171 -9.19 1.13 10.78
N GLY A 172 -9.30 0.29 11.80
CA GLY A 172 -10.04 0.60 13.03
C GLY A 172 -11.55 0.33 12.96
N SER A 173 -12.04 -0.24 11.84
CA SER A 173 -13.42 -0.70 11.66
C SER A 173 -13.53 -2.24 11.75
N ASP A 174 -14.73 -2.77 11.52
CA ASP A 174 -14.98 -4.22 11.35
C ASP A 174 -14.84 -4.69 9.88
N ASN A 175 -14.31 -3.86 8.99
CA ASN A 175 -14.10 -4.04 7.56
C ASN A 175 -15.35 -4.23 6.69
N LYS A 176 -16.55 -4.41 7.26
CA LYS A 176 -17.75 -4.78 6.50
C LYS A 176 -18.16 -3.75 5.46
N GLU A 177 -18.17 -2.45 5.84
CA GLU A 177 -18.49 -1.38 4.90
C GLU A 177 -17.52 -1.38 3.71
N ALA A 178 -16.22 -1.47 3.98
CA ALA A 178 -15.18 -1.49 2.97
C ALA A 178 -15.34 -2.68 2.00
N ILE A 179 -15.62 -3.87 2.53
CA ILE A 179 -15.87 -5.08 1.74
C ILE A 179 -17.12 -4.90 0.87
N ASP A 180 -18.21 -4.35 1.43
CA ASP A 180 -19.45 -4.10 0.68
C ASP A 180 -19.25 -3.07 -0.45
N LEU A 181 -18.35 -2.11 -0.27
CA LEU A 181 -17.96 -1.15 -1.31
C LEU A 181 -17.11 -1.81 -2.40
N CYS A 182 -16.14 -2.67 -2.03
CA CYS A 182 -15.35 -3.44 -2.98
C CYS A 182 -16.23 -4.37 -3.84
N ALA A 183 -17.29 -4.95 -3.28
CA ALA A 183 -18.22 -5.77 -4.02
C ALA A 183 -19.00 -5.00 -5.12
N LYS A 184 -19.12 -3.67 -4.98
CA LYS A 184 -19.88 -2.79 -5.91
C LYS A 184 -19.02 -2.17 -7.02
N ALA A 185 -17.69 -2.33 -7.02
CA ALA A 185 -16.80 -1.76 -8.01
C ALA A 185 -15.70 -2.75 -8.41
N GLN A 186 -15.68 -3.15 -9.70
CA GLN A 186 -14.77 -4.19 -10.19
C GLN A 186 -13.31 -3.74 -10.24
N ASN A 187 -13.06 -2.45 -10.31
CA ASN A 187 -11.72 -1.83 -10.28
C ASN A 187 -11.26 -1.46 -8.85
N LEU A 188 -11.93 -2.00 -7.81
CA LEU A 188 -11.59 -1.76 -6.41
C LEU A 188 -11.13 -3.06 -5.76
N TYR A 189 -9.86 -3.06 -5.35
CA TYR A 189 -9.14 -4.15 -4.69
C TYR A 189 -9.08 -3.89 -3.18
N GLY A 190 -8.87 -4.93 -2.39
CA GLY A 190 -8.53 -4.84 -0.97
C GLY A 190 -7.14 -5.40 -0.70
N ASP A 191 -6.56 -5.08 0.44
CA ASP A 191 -5.37 -5.74 0.94
C ASP A 191 -5.57 -6.35 2.33
N THR A 192 -4.65 -7.20 2.76
CA THR A 192 -4.72 -7.91 4.04
C THR A 192 -4.03 -7.18 5.19
N THR A 193 -3.53 -5.97 4.95
CA THR A 193 -2.78 -5.21 5.96
C THR A 193 -3.67 -4.88 7.16
N TRP A 194 -3.36 -5.44 8.33
CA TRP A 194 -4.15 -5.33 9.57
C TRP A 194 -5.59 -5.84 9.44
N VAL A 195 -5.86 -6.71 8.47
CA VAL A 195 -7.17 -7.33 8.24
C VAL A 195 -7.14 -8.75 8.78
N SER A 196 -8.14 -9.12 9.58
CA SER A 196 -8.24 -10.49 10.11
C SER A 196 -8.49 -11.50 8.99
N THR A 197 -8.07 -12.74 9.19
CA THR A 197 -8.37 -13.84 8.25
C THR A 197 -9.88 -14.06 8.08
N ALA A 198 -10.68 -13.78 9.11
CA ALA A 198 -12.14 -13.82 9.02
C ALA A 198 -12.68 -12.74 8.05
N SER A 199 -12.18 -11.50 8.13
CA SER A 199 -12.56 -10.44 7.18
C SER A 199 -12.05 -10.73 5.77
N ALA A 200 -10.87 -11.34 5.63
CA ALA A 200 -10.36 -11.79 4.33
C ALA A 200 -11.26 -12.87 3.69
N LEU A 201 -11.74 -13.84 4.46
CA LEU A 201 -12.71 -14.84 4.00
C LEU A 201 -14.05 -14.20 3.62
N GLU A 202 -14.52 -13.20 4.37
CA GLU A 202 -15.72 -12.44 4.02
C GLU A 202 -15.52 -11.67 2.69
N PHE A 203 -14.35 -11.06 2.49
CA PHE A 203 -13.99 -10.41 1.22
C PHE A 203 -14.05 -11.41 0.06
N ILE A 204 -13.40 -12.56 0.19
CA ILE A 204 -13.40 -13.61 -0.84
C ILE A 204 -14.83 -14.04 -1.18
N ASN A 205 -15.66 -14.25 -0.18
CA ASN A 205 -17.05 -14.67 -0.37
C ASN A 205 -17.90 -13.62 -1.12
N LYS A 206 -17.69 -12.32 -0.86
CA LYS A 206 -18.47 -11.23 -1.46
C LYS A 206 -17.90 -10.69 -2.76
N CYS A 207 -16.59 -10.64 -2.87
CA CYS A 207 -15.87 -9.96 -3.95
C CYS A 207 -15.15 -10.92 -4.92
N GLY A 208 -15.00 -12.20 -4.54
CA GLY A 208 -14.11 -13.14 -5.21
C GLY A 208 -12.66 -13.04 -4.71
N ASP A 209 -11.83 -13.98 -5.12
CA ASP A 209 -10.43 -14.09 -4.69
C ASP A 209 -9.43 -13.37 -5.61
N ASP A 210 -9.90 -12.82 -6.73
CA ASP A 210 -9.06 -12.16 -7.74
C ASP A 210 -8.67 -10.71 -7.39
N ARG A 211 -9.25 -10.13 -6.32
CA ARG A 211 -9.07 -8.71 -5.98
C ARG A 211 -8.64 -8.47 -4.53
N LEU A 212 -8.15 -9.50 -3.84
CA LEU A 212 -7.51 -9.37 -2.52
C LEU A 212 -6.00 -9.56 -2.68
N LEU A 213 -5.22 -8.69 -2.04
CA LEU A 213 -3.77 -8.65 -2.12
C LEU A 213 -3.16 -8.91 -0.74
N PHE A 214 -2.02 -9.59 -0.68
CA PHE A 214 -1.27 -9.69 0.57
C PHE A 214 -0.48 -8.40 0.81
N GLY A 215 -0.63 -7.82 1.99
CA GLY A 215 0.11 -6.66 2.48
C GLY A 215 0.31 -6.73 3.99
N SER A 216 1.35 -6.07 4.53
CA SER A 216 1.75 -6.25 5.92
C SER A 216 2.04 -5.00 6.74
N ASP A 217 2.27 -3.85 6.12
CA ASP A 217 2.84 -2.67 6.80
C ASP A 217 4.28 -2.88 7.32
N SER A 218 4.97 -3.96 6.91
CA SER A 218 6.34 -4.23 7.33
C SER A 218 7.28 -3.04 7.03
N PRO A 219 8.23 -2.70 7.88
CA PRO A 219 8.51 -3.24 9.22
C PRO A 219 7.97 -2.35 10.35
N ILE A 220 6.69 -1.95 10.32
CA ILE A 220 6.10 -1.03 11.30
C ILE A 220 6.25 -1.52 12.75
N ASP A 221 6.14 -2.83 12.97
CA ASP A 221 6.37 -3.50 14.26
C ASP A 221 7.82 -3.98 14.43
N GLY A 222 8.75 -3.42 13.65
CA GLY A 222 10.15 -3.81 13.62
C GLY A 222 10.45 -4.89 12.58
N LYS A 223 11.73 -5.26 12.47
CA LYS A 223 12.24 -6.21 11.46
C LYS A 223 11.62 -7.60 11.50
N ASP A 224 10.94 -7.95 12.58
CA ASP A 224 10.24 -9.22 12.76
C ASP A 224 8.71 -9.09 12.66
N THR A 225 8.20 -8.04 12.00
CA THR A 225 6.74 -7.77 11.80
C THR A 225 5.96 -9.01 11.33
N TYR A 226 6.53 -9.84 10.48
CA TYR A 226 5.84 -11.06 10.03
C TYR A 226 5.73 -12.15 11.10
N LEU A 227 6.54 -12.11 12.16
CA LEU A 227 6.54 -13.09 13.23
C LEU A 227 5.81 -12.58 14.47
N ASN A 228 6.12 -11.34 14.88
CA ASN A 228 5.63 -10.74 16.11
C ASN A 228 5.09 -9.33 15.82
N ASN A 229 4.07 -8.91 16.57
CA ASN A 229 3.66 -7.52 16.62
C ASN A 229 4.62 -6.69 17.50
N GLY A 230 4.42 -5.38 17.58
CA GLY A 230 5.26 -4.47 18.37
C GLY A 230 5.26 -4.73 19.90
N ARG A 231 4.38 -5.62 20.39
CA ARG A 231 4.33 -6.04 21.80
C ARG A 231 5.06 -7.37 22.03
N GLY A 232 5.54 -8.02 20.96
CA GLY A 232 6.15 -9.34 21.02
C GLY A 232 5.16 -10.51 20.94
N ASP A 233 3.85 -10.24 20.75
CA ASP A 233 2.86 -11.28 20.53
C ASP A 233 2.96 -11.80 19.08
N ARG A 234 2.39 -12.99 18.83
CA ARG A 234 2.29 -13.57 17.50
C ARG A 234 1.64 -12.59 16.53
N SER A 235 2.33 -12.33 15.40
CA SER A 235 1.81 -11.45 14.35
C SER A 235 0.58 -12.04 13.66
N LEU A 236 -0.36 -11.19 13.26
CA LEU A 236 -1.48 -11.52 12.41
C LEU A 236 -1.04 -12.22 11.09
N TYR A 237 0.13 -11.86 10.55
CA TYR A 237 0.63 -12.44 9.30
C TYR A 237 0.99 -13.92 9.42
N GLN A 238 1.27 -14.41 10.65
CA GLN A 238 1.43 -15.83 10.90
C GLN A 238 0.14 -16.62 10.65
N GLU A 239 -1.04 -16.00 10.83
CA GLU A 239 -2.31 -16.62 10.46
C GLU A 239 -2.41 -16.79 8.94
N TYR A 240 -1.99 -15.80 8.15
CA TYR A 240 -1.99 -15.89 6.69
C TYR A 240 -1.01 -16.94 6.17
N PHE A 241 0.16 -17.07 6.79
CA PHE A 241 1.16 -18.04 6.37
C PHE A 241 0.81 -19.49 6.75
N ASN A 242 0.01 -19.70 7.79
CA ASN A 242 -0.31 -21.01 8.34
C ASN A 242 -1.82 -21.32 8.23
N GLU A 243 -2.64 -20.85 9.15
CA GLU A 243 -4.04 -21.27 9.31
C GLU A 243 -4.91 -20.89 8.09
N PHE A 244 -4.70 -19.73 7.52
CA PHE A 244 -5.45 -19.28 6.33
C PHE A 244 -5.23 -20.21 5.13
N ARG A 245 -4.01 -20.71 5.00
CA ARG A 245 -3.66 -21.65 3.95
C ARG A 245 -4.44 -22.97 4.05
N GLU A 246 -4.85 -23.35 5.25
CA GLU A 246 -5.61 -24.60 5.48
C GLU A 246 -7.11 -24.45 5.17
N VAL A 247 -7.63 -23.21 5.16
CA VAL A 247 -9.07 -22.95 5.01
C VAL A 247 -9.47 -22.45 3.62
N VAL A 248 -8.51 -22.09 2.76
CA VAL A 248 -8.78 -21.71 1.36
C VAL A 248 -8.16 -22.74 0.41
N SER A 249 -8.59 -22.74 -0.86
CA SER A 249 -7.93 -23.59 -1.87
C SER A 249 -6.49 -23.14 -2.12
N ALA A 250 -5.63 -24.05 -2.58
CA ALA A 250 -4.24 -23.71 -2.95
C ALA A 250 -4.22 -22.61 -4.04
N GLU A 251 -5.16 -22.63 -4.98
CA GLU A 251 -5.30 -21.61 -6.02
C GLU A 251 -5.65 -20.24 -5.44
N THR A 252 -6.67 -20.16 -4.57
CA THR A 252 -7.06 -18.93 -3.86
C THR A 252 -5.91 -18.38 -3.03
N TYR A 253 -5.17 -19.26 -2.31
CA TYR A 253 -4.00 -18.85 -1.55
C TYR A 253 -2.93 -18.22 -2.44
N GLU A 254 -2.58 -18.85 -3.56
CA GLU A 254 -1.60 -18.30 -4.50
C GLU A 254 -2.06 -16.99 -5.14
N LYS A 255 -3.34 -16.86 -5.47
CA LYS A 255 -3.91 -15.59 -5.97
C LYS A 255 -3.65 -14.45 -4.99
N ILE A 256 -4.02 -14.63 -3.73
CA ILE A 256 -3.90 -13.59 -2.70
C ILE A 256 -2.44 -13.29 -2.38
N MET A 257 -1.61 -14.33 -2.22
CA MET A 257 -0.24 -14.16 -1.76
C MET A 257 0.69 -13.58 -2.84
N TRP A 258 0.37 -13.74 -4.14
CA TRP A 258 1.25 -13.20 -5.17
C TRP A 258 0.63 -12.98 -6.56
N ARG A 259 -0.29 -13.82 -7.07
CA ARG A 259 -0.75 -13.74 -8.46
C ARG A 259 -1.49 -12.44 -8.76
N ASN A 260 -2.44 -12.06 -7.91
CA ASN A 260 -3.21 -10.83 -8.06
C ASN A 260 -2.31 -9.59 -8.05
N ALA A 261 -1.32 -9.58 -7.15
CA ALA A 261 -0.34 -8.48 -7.09
C ALA A 261 0.58 -8.47 -8.32
N SER A 262 1.04 -9.64 -8.77
CA SER A 262 1.85 -9.78 -10.00
C SER A 262 1.12 -9.21 -11.21
N GLU A 263 -0.16 -9.51 -11.36
CA GLU A 263 -1.00 -9.03 -12.47
C GLU A 263 -1.29 -7.54 -12.34
N LEU A 264 -1.81 -7.09 -11.17
CA LEU A 264 -2.20 -5.70 -10.95
C LEU A 264 -1.04 -4.72 -11.13
N PHE A 265 0.13 -5.06 -10.60
CA PHE A 265 1.30 -4.18 -10.57
C PHE A 265 2.33 -4.52 -11.67
N ASN A 266 2.00 -5.41 -12.60
CA ASN A 266 2.91 -5.87 -13.64
C ASN A 266 4.30 -6.25 -13.08
N ILE A 267 4.30 -7.20 -12.12
CA ILE A 267 5.51 -7.73 -11.47
C ILE A 267 5.80 -9.12 -12.05
N SER A 268 6.99 -9.29 -12.61
CA SER A 268 7.45 -10.59 -13.10
C SER A 268 8.41 -11.19 -12.08
N LEU A 269 7.98 -12.24 -11.39
CA LEU A 269 8.85 -13.05 -10.54
C LEU A 269 9.59 -14.08 -11.44
N LYS A 270 10.87 -14.26 -11.17
CA LYS A 270 11.73 -15.18 -11.93
C LYS A 270 11.84 -16.53 -11.23
#